data_3f9fcb050853905e5ad6be019270747e
#
_entry.id   3f9fcb050853905e5ad6be019270747e
#
_cell.length_a   1.000
_cell.length_b   1.000
_cell.length_c   1.000
_cell.angle_alpha   90.00
_cell.angle_beta   90.00
_cell.angle_gamma   90.00
#
_symmetry.space_group_name_H-M   'P 1'
#
loop_
_entity.id
_entity.type
_entity.pdbx_description
1 polymer ?
#
loop_
_entity_poly.entity_id
_entity_poly.type
_entity_poly.pdbx_seq_one_letter_code
_entity_poly.pdbx_strand_id
1 'polypeptide(L)'
;MTNPDLERPDWLENLTAALSEQSRLDRVVALRPGIGARPAAVLILIGDGPDGPEIMFAERAAGMRTHPGQIAFPGGAAEDDDHDLADTALREAAEETGVDRSGIEVLGVLPPAHVDVSGFDVTAVIAWWRKPSPVEVMDAREAASIDIVRMVLIAGWSSS
;
A
#
# COMPACT_ATOMS: atom_id res chain seq x y z
N MET A 1 21.50 20.89 -11.90
CA MET A 1 20.14 20.70 -12.41
C MET A 1 19.41 19.77 -11.46
N THR A 2 18.54 20.32 -10.63
CA THR A 2 17.72 19.56 -9.71
C THR A 2 16.77 18.70 -10.53
N ASN A 3 16.82 17.41 -10.33
CA ASN A 3 15.88 16.49 -10.97
C ASN A 3 14.51 16.73 -10.33
N PRO A 4 13.49 17.22 -11.08
CA PRO A 4 12.17 17.47 -10.50
C PRO A 4 11.51 16.23 -9.93
N ASP A 5 11.97 15.03 -10.34
CA ASP A 5 11.48 13.75 -9.83
C ASP A 5 11.92 13.45 -8.40
N LEU A 6 12.77 14.29 -7.81
CA LEU A 6 13.31 14.12 -6.46
C LEU A 6 12.76 15.12 -5.44
N GLU A 7 11.94 16.08 -5.91
CA GLU A 7 11.35 17.04 -5.00
C GLU A 7 10.22 16.42 -4.22
N ARG A 8 10.38 16.39 -2.89
CA ARG A 8 9.38 15.81 -2.00
C ARG A 8 8.18 16.74 -1.86
N PRO A 9 6.96 16.28 -2.18
CA PRO A 9 5.77 17.13 -2.05
C PRO A 9 5.45 17.42 -0.58
N ASP A 10 4.79 18.55 -0.33
CA ASP A 10 4.47 19.01 1.03
C ASP A 10 3.62 18.01 1.83
N TRP A 11 2.68 17.35 1.17
CA TRP A 11 1.83 16.34 1.81
C TRP A 11 2.64 15.15 2.34
N LEU A 12 3.80 14.88 1.77
CA LEU A 12 4.66 13.76 2.16
C LEU A 12 5.27 13.99 3.55
N GLU A 13 5.67 15.22 3.87
CA GLU A 13 6.20 15.55 5.20
C GLU A 13 5.14 15.34 6.29
N ASN A 14 3.90 15.74 6.02
CA ASN A 14 2.78 15.54 6.94
C ASN A 14 2.48 14.06 7.14
N LEU A 15 2.51 13.27 6.07
CA LEU A 15 2.28 11.82 6.15
C LEU A 15 3.42 11.13 6.91
N THR A 16 4.66 11.48 6.64
CA THR A 16 5.83 10.92 7.32
C THR A 16 5.78 11.22 8.82
N ALA A 17 5.41 12.43 9.21
CA ALA A 17 5.25 12.82 10.60
C ALA A 17 4.13 12.03 11.28
N ALA A 18 2.98 11.85 10.60
CA ALA A 18 1.87 11.06 11.11
C ALA A 18 2.24 9.59 11.32
N LEU A 19 2.99 9.01 10.40
CA LEU A 19 3.48 7.63 10.51
C LEU A 19 4.47 7.45 11.66
N SER A 20 5.32 8.42 11.90
CA SER A 20 6.25 8.41 13.03
C SER A 20 5.51 8.46 14.36
N GLU A 21 4.47 9.27 14.46
CA GLU A 21 3.61 9.35 15.64
C GLU A 21 2.85 8.04 15.87
N GLN A 22 2.28 7.46 14.82
CA GLN A 22 1.60 6.16 14.89
C GLN A 22 2.56 5.07 15.37
N SER A 23 3.78 5.04 14.87
CA SER A 23 4.80 4.09 15.29
C SER A 23 5.13 4.18 16.78
N ARG A 24 5.06 5.39 17.36
CA ARG A 24 5.24 5.59 18.81
C ARG A 24 4.06 5.04 19.60
N LEU A 25 2.84 5.26 19.13
CA LEU A 25 1.61 4.75 19.76
C LEU A 25 1.58 3.22 19.69
N ASP A 26 2.01 2.62 18.60
CA ASP A 26 2.03 1.16 18.40
C ASP A 26 2.95 0.44 19.39
N ARG A 27 4.02 1.09 19.83
CA ARG A 27 4.90 0.54 20.87
C ARG A 27 4.22 0.46 22.24
N VAL A 28 3.21 1.28 22.44
CA VAL A 28 2.44 1.32 23.70
C VAL A 28 1.29 0.32 23.67
N VAL A 29 0.71 0.10 22.48
CA VAL A 29 -0.40 -0.83 22.28
C VAL A 29 0.06 -1.96 21.38
N ALA A 30 0.63 -3.01 21.98
CA ALA A 30 1.02 -4.19 21.22
C ALA A 30 -0.24 -4.93 20.73
N LEU A 31 -0.57 -4.80 19.46
CA LEU A 31 -1.60 -5.59 18.81
C LEU A 31 -1.10 -7.04 18.70
N ARG A 32 -1.87 -7.97 19.22
CA ARG A 32 -1.51 -9.39 19.15
C ARG A 32 -1.91 -9.94 17.78
N PRO A 33 -0.99 -10.58 17.02
CA PRO A 33 -1.36 -11.31 15.83
C PRO A 33 -2.34 -12.43 16.16
N GLY A 34 -3.19 -12.81 15.20
CA GLY A 34 -4.06 -13.97 15.34
C GLY A 34 -3.23 -15.24 15.53
N ILE A 35 -3.68 -16.13 16.41
CA ILE A 35 -3.00 -17.42 16.64
C ILE A 35 -3.07 -18.26 15.37
N GLY A 36 -1.91 -18.71 14.85
CA GLY A 36 -1.83 -19.50 13.63
C GLY A 36 -2.10 -18.71 12.35
N ALA A 37 -2.21 -17.38 12.43
CA ALA A 37 -2.41 -16.55 11.28
C ALA A 37 -1.17 -16.52 10.37
N ARG A 38 -1.41 -16.49 9.07
CA ARG A 38 -0.35 -16.38 8.07
C ARG A 38 -0.07 -14.92 7.75
N PRO A 39 1.20 -14.50 7.69
CA PRO A 39 1.53 -13.12 7.36
C PRO A 39 1.26 -12.80 5.89
N ALA A 40 0.70 -11.62 5.66
CA ALA A 40 0.49 -11.04 4.34
C ALA A 40 0.76 -9.54 4.40
N ALA A 41 1.00 -8.92 3.27
CA ALA A 41 1.22 -7.49 3.19
C ALA A 41 0.50 -6.89 1.99
N VAL A 42 0.01 -5.67 2.17
CA VAL A 42 -0.57 -4.86 1.09
C VAL A 42 0.23 -3.57 0.94
N LEU A 43 0.27 -3.04 -0.27
CA LEU A 43 0.97 -1.80 -0.58
C LEU A 43 -0.03 -0.65 -0.74
N ILE A 44 0.10 0.36 0.11
CA ILE A 44 -0.58 1.64 -0.05
C ILE A 44 0.41 2.57 -0.75
N LEU A 45 0.33 2.61 -2.08
CA LEU A 45 1.24 3.39 -2.91
C LEU A 45 0.61 4.73 -3.24
N ILE A 46 1.27 5.80 -2.75
CA ILE A 46 0.79 7.16 -2.91
C ILE A 46 1.72 7.92 -3.84
N GLY A 47 1.18 8.40 -4.96
CA GLY A 47 1.88 9.23 -5.92
C GLY A 47 1.49 10.70 -5.81
N ASP A 48 2.30 11.57 -6.40
CA ASP A 48 2.02 12.98 -6.51
C ASP A 48 1.40 13.26 -7.88
N GLY A 49 0.08 13.36 -7.91
CA GLY A 49 -0.67 13.65 -9.13
C GLY A 49 -0.81 15.14 -9.41
N PRO A 50 -1.36 15.52 -10.57
CA PRO A 50 -1.51 16.93 -10.98
C PRO A 50 -2.43 17.71 -10.03
N ASP A 51 -3.35 17.06 -9.36
CA ASP A 51 -4.33 17.69 -8.46
C ASP A 51 -4.13 17.29 -6.99
N GLY A 52 -3.00 16.69 -6.65
CA GLY A 52 -2.67 16.24 -5.30
C GLY A 52 -2.35 14.76 -5.23
N PRO A 53 -2.24 14.19 -4.01
CA PRO A 53 -1.86 12.79 -3.87
C PRO A 53 -2.89 11.83 -4.48
N GLU A 54 -2.37 10.76 -5.08
CA GLU A 54 -3.15 9.70 -5.72
C GLU A 54 -2.76 8.34 -5.13
N ILE A 55 -3.72 7.44 -4.99
CA ILE A 55 -3.51 6.07 -4.50
C ILE A 55 -3.80 5.06 -5.60
N MET A 56 -2.97 4.04 -5.71
CA MET A 56 -3.17 2.91 -6.62
C MET A 56 -4.00 1.82 -5.95
N PHE A 57 -5.05 1.38 -6.65
CA PHE A 57 -5.91 0.27 -6.26
C PHE A 57 -5.99 -0.77 -7.37
N ALA A 58 -6.34 -1.99 -7.01
CA ALA A 58 -6.71 -3.03 -7.95
C ALA A 58 -8.16 -3.46 -7.70
N GLU A 59 -8.94 -3.64 -8.75
CA GLU A 59 -10.24 -4.29 -8.67
C GLU A 59 -10.02 -5.81 -8.85
N ARG A 60 -10.44 -6.59 -7.86
CA ARG A 60 -10.30 -8.04 -7.91
C ARG A 60 -11.21 -8.63 -8.98
N ALA A 61 -10.70 -9.60 -9.71
CA ALA A 61 -11.47 -10.28 -10.75
C ALA A 61 -12.71 -10.97 -10.16
N ALA A 62 -13.81 -11.00 -10.94
CA ALA A 62 -15.08 -11.59 -10.52
C ALA A 62 -14.98 -13.10 -10.22
N GLY A 63 -14.00 -13.79 -10.81
CA GLY A 63 -13.76 -15.23 -10.59
C GLY A 63 -12.93 -15.58 -9.37
N MET A 64 -12.46 -14.60 -8.60
CA MET A 64 -11.66 -14.84 -7.39
C MET A 64 -12.50 -15.45 -6.29
N ARG A 65 -11.91 -16.41 -5.53
CA ARG A 65 -12.59 -17.08 -4.42
C ARG A 65 -12.83 -16.17 -3.23
N THR A 66 -11.91 -15.22 -3.01
CA THR A 66 -11.99 -14.25 -1.91
C THR A 66 -12.20 -12.86 -2.48
N HIS A 67 -13.19 -12.16 -1.94
CA HIS A 67 -13.47 -10.75 -2.28
C HIS A 67 -13.60 -10.46 -3.79
N PRO A 68 -14.39 -11.26 -4.57
CA PRO A 68 -14.54 -11.02 -6.00
C PRO A 68 -15.17 -9.65 -6.25
N GLY A 69 -14.65 -8.92 -7.25
CA GLY A 69 -15.16 -7.61 -7.64
C GLY A 69 -14.88 -6.47 -6.68
N GLN A 70 -14.21 -6.73 -5.54
CA GLN A 70 -13.87 -5.69 -4.57
C GLN A 70 -12.63 -4.93 -4.98
N ILE A 71 -12.58 -3.66 -4.56
CA ILE A 71 -11.39 -2.81 -4.72
C ILE A 71 -10.47 -3.08 -3.53
N ALA A 72 -9.20 -3.31 -3.81
CA ALA A 72 -8.20 -3.62 -2.79
C ALA A 72 -6.85 -3.00 -3.15
N PHE A 73 -5.99 -2.85 -2.15
CA PHE A 73 -4.59 -2.55 -2.39
C PHE A 73 -3.89 -3.79 -2.94
N PRO A 74 -2.92 -3.65 -3.84
CA PRO A 74 -2.08 -4.77 -4.26
C PRO A 74 -1.39 -5.40 -3.05
N GLY A 75 -1.33 -6.72 -3.03
CA GLY A 75 -0.68 -7.45 -1.94
C GLY A 75 -0.92 -8.94 -2.00
N GLY A 76 -0.38 -9.64 -1.03
CA GLY A 76 -0.50 -11.08 -0.92
C GLY A 76 0.29 -11.67 0.24
N ALA A 77 0.33 -12.99 0.27
CA ALA A 77 1.01 -13.75 1.32
C ALA A 77 2.53 -13.55 1.29
N ALA A 78 3.12 -13.49 2.47
CA ALA A 78 4.57 -13.50 2.61
C ALA A 78 5.13 -14.84 2.15
N GLU A 79 6.27 -14.80 1.48
CA GLU A 79 7.04 -15.98 1.07
C GLU A 79 8.35 -16.03 1.85
N ASP A 80 8.95 -17.23 1.94
CA ASP A 80 10.18 -17.44 2.71
C ASP A 80 11.37 -16.62 2.18
N ASP A 81 11.38 -16.32 0.88
CA ASP A 81 12.43 -15.53 0.23
C ASP A 81 12.25 -14.02 0.43
N ASP A 82 11.09 -13.57 0.94
CA ASP A 82 10.87 -12.16 1.22
C ASP A 82 11.74 -11.72 2.39
N HIS A 83 12.44 -10.60 2.21
CA HIS A 83 13.33 -10.05 3.23
C HIS A 83 12.57 -9.61 4.48
N ASP A 84 11.41 -8.96 4.27
CA ASP A 84 10.49 -8.50 5.29
C ASP A 84 9.10 -8.30 4.65
N LEU A 85 8.12 -7.81 5.43
CA LEU A 85 6.78 -7.57 4.91
C LEU A 85 6.71 -6.39 3.93
N ALA A 86 7.60 -5.43 4.04
CA ALA A 86 7.71 -4.37 3.04
C ALA A 86 8.15 -4.95 1.69
N ASP A 87 9.10 -5.88 1.70
CA ASP A 87 9.52 -6.60 0.50
C ASP A 87 8.37 -7.43 -0.09
N THR A 88 7.59 -8.10 0.75
CA THR A 88 6.37 -8.81 0.34
C THR A 88 5.42 -7.89 -0.42
N ALA A 89 5.10 -6.73 0.15
CA ALA A 89 4.18 -5.77 -0.46
C ALA A 89 4.69 -5.27 -1.82
N LEU A 90 5.98 -4.94 -1.90
CA LEU A 90 6.60 -4.47 -3.14
C LEU A 90 6.66 -5.56 -4.21
N ARG A 91 6.99 -6.78 -3.83
CA ARG A 91 7.03 -7.93 -4.74
C ARG A 91 5.63 -8.22 -5.31
N GLU A 92 4.64 -8.32 -4.45
CA GLU A 92 3.26 -8.58 -4.88
C GLU A 92 2.72 -7.46 -5.79
N ALA A 93 2.99 -6.19 -5.45
CA ALA A 93 2.58 -5.07 -6.29
C ALA A 93 3.24 -5.14 -7.68
N ALA A 94 4.52 -5.46 -7.75
CA ALA A 94 5.23 -5.62 -9.02
C ALA A 94 4.67 -6.79 -9.84
N GLU A 95 4.36 -7.92 -9.21
CA GLU A 95 3.77 -9.08 -9.87
C GLU A 95 2.36 -8.79 -10.40
N GLU A 96 1.54 -8.06 -9.65
CA GLU A 96 0.14 -7.79 -10.01
C GLU A 96 -0.04 -6.64 -10.99
N THR A 97 0.82 -5.62 -10.92
CA THR A 97 0.62 -4.36 -11.65
C THR A 97 1.75 -4.02 -12.61
N GLY A 98 2.88 -4.69 -12.52
CA GLY A 98 4.07 -4.36 -13.30
C GLY A 98 4.79 -3.09 -12.84
N VAL A 99 4.43 -2.54 -11.67
CA VAL A 99 5.09 -1.33 -11.15
C VAL A 99 6.58 -1.58 -10.94
N ASP A 100 7.40 -0.59 -11.30
CA ASP A 100 8.84 -0.62 -11.04
C ASP A 100 9.12 -0.24 -9.59
N ARG A 101 9.47 -1.24 -8.78
CA ARG A 101 9.72 -1.03 -7.35
C ARG A 101 10.91 -0.13 -7.04
N SER A 102 11.83 0.05 -7.99
CA SER A 102 12.99 0.95 -7.80
C SER A 102 12.57 2.42 -7.67
N GLY A 103 11.39 2.77 -8.18
CA GLY A 103 10.80 4.11 -8.05
C GLY A 103 9.94 4.31 -6.80
N ILE A 104 9.92 3.35 -5.88
CA ILE A 104 9.08 3.37 -4.69
C ILE A 104 9.94 3.52 -3.44
N GLU A 105 9.59 4.47 -2.58
CA GLU A 105 10.20 4.67 -1.28
C GLU A 105 9.22 4.26 -0.17
N VAL A 106 9.58 3.26 0.62
CA VAL A 106 8.76 2.84 1.77
C VAL A 106 8.85 3.89 2.86
N LEU A 107 7.69 4.38 3.32
CA LEU A 107 7.60 5.42 4.34
C LEU A 107 7.36 4.84 5.74
N GLY A 108 6.63 3.75 5.83
CA GLY A 108 6.31 3.14 7.09
C GLY A 108 5.49 1.87 6.93
N VAL A 109 5.33 1.17 8.04
CA VAL A 109 4.61 -0.10 8.11
C VAL A 109 3.63 0.02 9.28
N LEU A 110 2.35 -0.23 9.03
CA LEU A 110 1.32 -0.22 10.07
C LEU A 110 1.29 -1.57 10.80
N PRO A 111 0.74 -1.61 12.04
CA PRO A 111 0.59 -2.87 12.74
C PRO A 111 -0.32 -3.83 11.98
N PRO A 112 -0.09 -5.16 12.08
CA PRO A 112 -0.91 -6.11 11.36
C PRO A 112 -2.36 -6.12 11.84
N ALA A 113 -3.28 -6.25 10.89
CA ALA A 113 -4.70 -6.45 11.16
C ALA A 113 -5.07 -7.89 10.82
N HIS A 114 -5.70 -8.59 11.76
CA HIS A 114 -6.16 -9.95 11.53
C HIS A 114 -7.46 -9.95 10.70
N VAL A 115 -7.45 -10.72 9.60
CA VAL A 115 -8.62 -10.88 8.73
C VAL A 115 -9.15 -12.31 8.91
N ASP A 116 -10.22 -12.47 9.69
CA ASP A 116 -10.78 -13.78 10.06
C ASP A 116 -11.17 -14.64 8.84
N VAL A 117 -11.74 -14.03 7.81
CA VAL A 117 -12.22 -14.73 6.62
C VAL A 117 -11.07 -15.42 5.87
N SER A 118 -9.90 -14.78 5.77
CA SER A 118 -8.76 -15.33 5.05
C SER A 118 -7.76 -16.06 5.95
N GLY A 119 -7.82 -15.83 7.26
CA GLY A 119 -6.83 -16.32 8.21
C GLY A 119 -5.48 -15.63 8.13
N PHE A 120 -5.40 -14.49 7.44
CA PHE A 120 -4.17 -13.72 7.32
C PHE A 120 -4.08 -12.60 8.35
N ASP A 121 -2.86 -12.36 8.85
CA ASP A 121 -2.48 -11.11 9.48
C ASP A 121 -1.93 -10.19 8.38
N VAL A 122 -2.66 -9.14 8.05
CA VAL A 122 -2.35 -8.25 6.94
C VAL A 122 -1.65 -7.00 7.45
N THR A 123 -0.45 -6.77 6.97
CA THR A 123 0.34 -5.58 7.28
C THR A 123 0.25 -4.60 6.11
N ALA A 124 -0.16 -3.38 6.39
CA ALA A 124 -0.18 -2.31 5.39
C ALA A 124 1.18 -1.62 5.34
N VAL A 125 1.78 -1.61 4.18
CA VAL A 125 3.04 -0.93 3.90
C VAL A 125 2.71 0.35 3.14
N ILE A 126 3.07 1.49 3.71
CA ILE A 126 2.81 2.80 3.13
C ILE A 126 4.06 3.28 2.41
N ALA A 127 3.92 3.65 1.16
CA ALA A 127 5.04 4.01 0.31
C ALA A 127 4.73 5.21 -0.58
N TRP A 128 5.77 5.96 -0.88
CA TRP A 128 5.73 7.05 -1.84
C TRP A 128 6.17 6.57 -3.22
N TRP A 129 5.33 6.81 -4.21
CA TRP A 129 5.67 6.55 -5.62
C TRP A 129 6.49 7.72 -6.15
N ARG A 130 7.76 7.74 -5.77
CA ARG A 130 8.68 8.83 -6.08
C ARG A 130 8.87 9.00 -7.57
N LYS A 131 9.02 7.88 -8.27
CA LYS A 131 9.21 7.83 -9.72
C LYS A 131 8.15 6.93 -10.33
N PRO A 132 7.00 7.49 -10.77
CA PRO A 132 5.95 6.70 -11.38
C PRO A 132 6.40 5.93 -12.61
N SER A 133 5.87 4.75 -12.77
CA SER A 133 6.10 3.87 -13.91
C SER A 133 4.76 3.37 -14.47
N PRO A 134 4.70 2.87 -15.70
CA PRO A 134 3.48 2.28 -16.23
C PRO A 134 3.01 1.10 -15.40
N VAL A 135 1.69 1.00 -15.22
CA VAL A 135 1.04 -0.12 -14.54
C VAL A 135 -0.06 -0.69 -15.42
N GLU A 136 -0.26 -2.00 -15.33
CA GLU A 136 -1.29 -2.70 -16.07
C GLU A 136 -1.69 -3.98 -15.34
N VAL A 137 -2.83 -4.55 -15.70
CA VAL A 137 -3.23 -5.85 -15.18
C VAL A 137 -2.29 -6.92 -15.73
N MET A 138 -1.52 -7.58 -14.85
CA MET A 138 -0.58 -8.62 -15.24
C MET A 138 -1.22 -10.00 -15.33
N ASP A 139 -2.27 -10.25 -14.53
CA ASP A 139 -3.04 -11.50 -14.56
C ASP A 139 -4.54 -11.17 -14.44
N ALA A 140 -5.26 -11.32 -15.56
CA ALA A 140 -6.70 -11.05 -15.64
C ALA A 140 -7.55 -12.01 -14.77
N ARG A 141 -6.98 -13.11 -14.30
CA ARG A 141 -7.67 -14.02 -13.37
C ARG A 141 -7.71 -13.46 -11.96
N GLU A 142 -6.79 -12.59 -11.61
CA GLU A 142 -6.67 -12.00 -10.28
C GLU A 142 -7.24 -10.58 -10.19
N ALA A 143 -7.00 -9.76 -11.20
CA ALA A 143 -7.46 -8.38 -11.24
C ALA A 143 -8.18 -8.05 -12.54
N ALA A 144 -9.26 -7.29 -12.43
CA ALA A 144 -10.02 -6.78 -13.56
C ALA A 144 -9.46 -5.44 -14.05
N SER A 145 -8.99 -4.59 -13.14
CA SER A 145 -8.42 -3.28 -13.46
C SER A 145 -7.42 -2.82 -12.39
N ILE A 146 -6.54 -1.91 -12.81
CA ILE A 146 -5.68 -1.14 -11.90
C ILE A 146 -6.12 0.32 -12.04
N ASP A 147 -6.44 0.95 -10.92
CA ASP A 147 -6.96 2.32 -10.87
C ASP A 147 -6.07 3.20 -10.01
N ILE A 148 -5.82 4.41 -10.50
CA ILE A 148 -5.12 5.44 -9.75
C ILE A 148 -6.14 6.52 -9.42
N VAL A 149 -6.44 6.68 -8.14
CA VAL A 149 -7.53 7.51 -7.66
C VAL A 149 -6.99 8.67 -6.85
N ARG A 150 -7.42 9.88 -7.20
CA ARG A 150 -7.06 11.07 -6.45
C ARG A 150 -7.63 11.00 -5.03
N MET A 151 -6.77 11.27 -4.05
CA MET A 151 -7.21 11.46 -2.67
C MET A 151 -7.83 12.84 -2.53
N VAL A 152 -9.12 12.88 -2.21
CA VAL A 152 -9.77 14.14 -1.85
C VAL A 152 -9.61 14.33 -0.35
N LEU A 153 -8.75 15.25 0.03
CA LEU A 153 -8.75 15.76 1.39
C LEU A 153 -10.03 16.56 1.54
N ILE A 154 -10.96 16.07 2.35
CA ILE A 154 -12.17 16.80 2.67
C ILE A 154 -11.73 18.03 3.47
N ALA A 155 -11.80 19.21 2.84
CA ALA A 155 -11.59 20.48 3.51
C ALA A 155 -12.64 20.60 4.63
N GLY A 156 -12.21 20.69 5.87
CA GLY A 156 -13.10 20.71 7.04
C GLY A 156 -12.61 19.83 8.17
N TRP A 157 -11.59 19.04 7.94
CA TRP A 157 -10.88 18.29 8.99
C TRP A 157 -9.66 19.01 9.55
N SER A 158 -9.50 20.27 9.20
CA SER A 158 -8.70 21.11 10.06
C SER A 158 -9.55 21.35 11.30
N SER A 159 -9.29 20.62 12.35
CA SER A 159 -9.75 21.03 13.66
C SER A 159 -9.28 22.48 13.87
N SER A 160 -10.21 23.39 13.74
CA SER A 160 -10.00 24.71 14.26
C SER A 160 -9.77 24.62 15.75
#